data_487d2c3bec71d08d2acad85d4ab0b388
#
_entry.id   487d2c3bec71d08d2acad85d4ab0b388
#
_cell.length_a   1.000
_cell.length_b   1.000
_cell.length_c   1.000
_cell.angle_alpha   90.00
_cell.angle_beta   90.00
_cell.angle_gamma   90.00
#
_symmetry.space_group_name_H-M   'P 1'
#
loop_
_entity.id
_entity.type
_entity.pdbx_description
1 polymer ?
#
loop_
_entity_poly.entity_id
_entity_poly.type
_entity_poly.pdbx_seq_one_letter_code
_entity_poly.pdbx_strand_id
1 'polypeptide(L)'
;ILIDLFSGRREAKQALEAWPPQNAISLITWMEVMVGAKKYHQEQRTRMALSTFNIINISQDIAERSVALRQEYKLKLPDAIILATAQLHRLELITRNTKDFTGIPGVVTPYEIHPE
;
A
#
# COMPACT_ATOMS: atom_id res chain seq x y z
N ILE A 1 10.34 4.00 -2.29
CA ILE A 1 9.61 2.79 -1.93
C ILE A 1 8.17 3.14 -1.59
N LEU A 2 7.24 2.47 -2.25
CA LEU A 2 5.82 2.58 -1.93
C LEU A 2 5.43 1.40 -1.04
N ILE A 3 4.80 1.72 0.10
CA ILE A 3 4.44 0.70 1.08
C ILE A 3 2.94 0.49 1.05
N ASP A 4 2.52 -0.78 0.98
CA ASP A 4 1.13 -1.18 1.12
C ASP A 4 0.90 -1.63 2.56
N LEU A 5 0.12 -0.85 3.30
CA LEU A 5 -0.15 -1.10 4.71
C LEU A 5 -1.46 -1.85 4.96
N PHE A 6 -2.18 -2.18 3.90
CA PHE A 6 -3.52 -2.75 4.05
C PHE A 6 -3.52 -4.23 4.43
N SER A 7 -2.47 -4.96 4.12
CA SER A 7 -2.46 -6.42 4.16
C SER A 7 -2.56 -7.05 5.54
N GLY A 8 -2.49 -6.28 6.62
CA GLY A 8 -2.67 -6.84 7.95
C GLY A 8 -2.55 -5.78 9.03
N ARG A 9 -3.37 -5.90 10.07
CA ARG A 9 -3.46 -4.89 11.13
C ARG A 9 -2.18 -4.76 11.93
N ARG A 10 -1.69 -5.90 12.43
CA ARG A 10 -0.48 -5.94 13.24
C ARG A 10 0.74 -5.67 12.39
N GLU A 11 0.75 -6.24 11.21
CA GLU A 11 1.83 -6.09 10.26
C GLU A 11 1.94 -4.66 9.75
N ALA A 12 0.80 -4.00 9.51
CA ALA A 12 0.79 -2.61 9.10
C ALA A 12 1.41 -1.72 10.18
N LYS A 13 1.08 -1.97 11.45
CA LYS A 13 1.65 -1.23 12.56
C LYS A 13 3.16 -1.44 12.65
N GLN A 14 3.62 -2.68 12.50
CA GLN A 14 5.05 -2.99 12.52
C GLN A 14 5.77 -2.31 11.36
N ALA A 15 5.16 -2.29 10.19
CA ALA A 15 5.74 -1.62 9.03
C ALA A 15 5.87 -0.12 9.27
N LEU A 16 4.86 0.51 9.87
CA LEU A 16 4.91 1.92 10.23
C LEU A 16 6.07 2.24 11.16
N GLU A 17 6.40 1.35 12.07
CA GLU A 17 7.48 1.52 13.04
C GLU A 17 8.85 1.22 12.44
N ALA A 18 8.91 0.29 11.47
CA ALA A 18 10.16 -0.23 10.93
C ALA A 18 10.71 0.59 9.76
N TRP A 19 9.86 1.29 9.00
CA TRP A 19 10.27 1.95 7.77
C TRP A 19 10.60 3.42 7.99
N PRO A 20 11.59 3.95 7.25
CA PRO A 20 11.96 5.37 7.34
C PRO A 20 10.79 6.29 6.95
N PRO A 21 10.69 7.47 7.57
CA PRO A 21 9.55 8.36 7.33
C PRO A 21 9.47 8.96 5.92
N GLN A 22 10.54 8.92 5.14
CA GLN A 22 10.51 9.42 3.77
C GLN A 22 9.92 8.43 2.76
N ASN A 23 9.50 7.26 3.21
CA ASN A 23 8.82 6.32 2.35
C ASN A 23 7.40 6.81 2.04
N ALA A 24 6.82 6.29 0.96
CA ALA A 24 5.55 6.75 0.45
C ALA A 24 4.45 5.70 0.60
N ILE A 25 3.22 6.17 0.71
CA ILE A 25 2.03 5.32 0.61
C ILE A 25 1.06 5.96 -0.39
N SER A 26 0.24 5.11 -1.01
CA SER A 26 -0.82 5.60 -1.88
C SER A 26 -1.96 6.20 -1.05
N LEU A 27 -2.66 7.18 -1.62
CA LEU A 27 -3.85 7.74 -0.97
C LEU A 27 -4.88 6.66 -0.67
N ILE A 28 -5.06 5.67 -1.56
CA ILE A 28 -5.99 4.57 -1.29
C ILE A 28 -5.56 3.77 -0.06
N THR A 29 -4.26 3.56 0.12
CA THR A 29 -3.73 2.88 1.30
C THR A 29 -4.04 3.69 2.56
N TRP A 30 -3.84 5.01 2.51
CA TRP A 30 -4.18 5.90 3.62
C TRP A 30 -5.66 5.76 4.00
N MET A 31 -6.54 5.77 2.99
CA MET A 31 -7.98 5.66 3.24
C MET A 31 -8.34 4.32 3.89
N GLU A 32 -7.78 3.24 3.38
CA GLU A 32 -8.08 1.91 3.92
C GLU A 32 -7.59 1.73 5.35
N VAL A 33 -6.40 2.26 5.64
CA VAL A 33 -5.86 2.22 7.01
C VAL A 33 -6.72 3.05 7.95
N MET A 34 -7.17 4.23 7.50
CA MET A 34 -8.01 5.10 8.33
C MET A 34 -9.41 4.50 8.58
N VAL A 35 -9.96 3.79 7.61
CA VAL A 35 -11.22 3.07 7.83
C VAL A 35 -11.08 2.06 8.97
N GLY A 36 -9.99 1.28 8.97
CA GLY A 36 -9.71 0.35 10.05
C GLY A 36 -9.49 1.04 11.38
N ALA A 37 -8.75 2.14 11.38
CA ALA A 37 -8.47 2.89 12.60
C ALA A 37 -9.74 3.46 13.23
N LYS A 38 -10.64 3.98 12.40
CA LYS A 38 -11.91 4.52 12.88
C LYS A 38 -12.78 3.44 13.50
N LYS A 39 -12.79 2.26 12.89
CA LYS A 39 -13.55 1.11 13.40
C LYS A 39 -13.11 0.71 14.81
N TYR A 40 -11.82 0.83 15.11
CA TYR A 40 -11.25 0.42 16.39
C TYR A 40 -10.93 1.58 17.32
N HIS A 41 -11.46 2.77 17.03
CA HIS A 41 -11.28 3.98 17.85
C HIS A 41 -9.81 4.38 18.03
N GLN A 42 -9.02 4.19 16.98
CA GLN A 42 -7.58 4.54 16.99
C GLN A 42 -7.24 5.60 15.93
N GLU A 43 -8.23 6.38 15.53
CA GLU A 43 -8.09 7.32 14.42
C GLU A 43 -6.97 8.31 14.63
N GLN A 44 -6.90 8.95 15.79
CA GLN A 44 -5.92 9.99 16.05
C GLN A 44 -4.49 9.44 16.07
N ARG A 45 -4.29 8.32 16.74
CA ARG A 45 -2.98 7.65 16.79
C ARG A 45 -2.52 7.24 15.42
N THR A 46 -3.42 6.66 14.63
CA THR A 46 -3.11 6.20 13.28
C THR A 46 -2.78 7.37 12.36
N ARG A 47 -3.54 8.46 12.48
CA ARG A 47 -3.30 9.66 11.69
C ARG A 47 -1.91 10.24 11.96
N MET A 48 -1.49 10.25 13.21
CA MET A 48 -0.15 10.68 13.57
C MET A 48 0.94 9.80 12.96
N ALA A 49 0.75 8.48 13.04
CA ALA A 49 1.71 7.55 12.45
C ALA A 49 1.80 7.71 10.93
N LEU A 50 0.67 7.87 10.27
CA LEU A 50 0.64 8.04 8.81
C LEU A 50 1.23 9.37 8.36
N SER A 51 1.27 10.38 9.22
CA SER A 51 1.82 11.69 8.88
C SER A 51 3.32 11.64 8.58
N THR A 52 4.00 10.56 8.98
CA THR A 52 5.42 10.39 8.68
C THR A 52 5.69 9.93 7.25
N PHE A 53 4.65 9.49 6.54
CA PHE A 53 4.79 9.03 5.17
C PHE A 53 4.45 10.13 4.18
N ASN A 54 5.06 10.05 3.00
CA ASN A 54 4.67 10.86 1.87
C ASN A 54 3.46 10.22 1.19
N ILE A 55 2.34 10.92 1.19
CA ILE A 55 1.09 10.39 0.62
C ILE A 55 1.00 10.81 -0.84
N ILE A 56 0.92 9.83 -1.74
CA ILE A 56 0.80 10.08 -3.17
C ILE A 56 -0.66 10.04 -3.57
N ASN A 57 -1.16 11.17 -4.07
CA ASN A 57 -2.54 11.32 -4.50
C ASN A 57 -2.81 10.50 -5.76
N ILE A 58 -4.07 10.14 -5.96
CA ILE A 58 -4.50 9.41 -7.16
C ILE A 58 -4.72 10.42 -8.27
N SER A 59 -3.76 10.49 -9.20
CA SER A 59 -3.86 11.35 -10.37
C SER A 59 -4.67 10.68 -11.48
N GLN A 60 -5.00 11.43 -12.53
CA GLN A 60 -5.65 10.87 -13.70
C GLN A 60 -4.80 9.76 -14.32
N ASP A 61 -3.47 9.98 -14.40
CA ASP A 61 -2.57 8.98 -14.96
C ASP A 61 -2.58 7.70 -14.14
N ILE A 62 -2.58 7.82 -12.81
CA ILE A 62 -2.67 6.65 -11.94
C ILE A 62 -4.00 5.95 -12.15
N ALA A 63 -5.10 6.69 -12.27
CA ALA A 63 -6.41 6.10 -12.49
C ALA A 63 -6.45 5.29 -13.79
N GLU A 64 -5.93 5.84 -14.87
CA GLU A 64 -5.92 5.13 -16.17
C GLU A 64 -5.03 3.91 -16.14
N ARG A 65 -3.85 4.02 -15.53
CA ARG A 65 -2.95 2.86 -15.38
C ARG A 65 -3.60 1.78 -14.52
N SER A 66 -4.34 2.18 -13.50
CA SER A 66 -5.04 1.24 -12.61
C SER A 66 -6.07 0.40 -13.36
N VAL A 67 -6.82 1.03 -14.25
CA VAL A 67 -7.79 0.31 -15.08
C VAL A 67 -7.10 -0.73 -15.95
N ALA A 68 -5.99 -0.34 -16.58
CA ALA A 68 -5.22 -1.26 -17.43
C ALA A 68 -4.66 -2.44 -16.62
N LEU A 69 -4.11 -2.18 -15.44
CA LEU A 69 -3.53 -3.22 -14.58
C LEU A 69 -4.60 -4.17 -14.07
N ARG A 70 -5.78 -3.65 -13.72
CA ARG A 70 -6.88 -4.49 -13.29
C ARG A 70 -7.27 -5.49 -14.37
N GLN A 71 -7.30 -5.06 -15.62
CA GLN A 71 -7.63 -5.93 -16.74
C GLN A 71 -6.52 -6.92 -17.04
N GLU A 72 -5.27 -6.48 -16.97
CA GLU A 72 -4.12 -7.32 -17.31
C GLU A 72 -3.86 -8.41 -16.26
N TYR A 73 -3.91 -8.06 -14.98
CA TYR A 73 -3.56 -8.98 -13.89
C TYR A 73 -4.76 -9.44 -13.07
N LYS A 74 -5.95 -9.00 -13.39
CA LYS A 74 -7.18 -9.32 -12.66
C LYS A 74 -7.11 -8.93 -11.19
N LEU A 75 -6.44 -7.83 -10.91
CA LEU A 75 -6.32 -7.30 -9.56
C LEU A 75 -7.62 -6.65 -9.11
N LYS A 76 -7.86 -6.65 -7.79
CA LYS A 76 -8.88 -5.78 -7.21
C LYS A 76 -8.50 -4.34 -7.46
N LEU A 77 -9.48 -3.46 -7.57
CA LEU A 77 -9.21 -2.07 -7.92
C LEU A 77 -8.26 -1.38 -6.94
N PRO A 78 -8.41 -1.51 -5.62
CA PRO A 78 -7.44 -0.90 -4.70
C PRO A 78 -6.01 -1.38 -4.95
N ASP A 79 -5.82 -2.67 -5.19
CA ASP A 79 -4.50 -3.23 -5.48
C ASP A 79 -3.93 -2.68 -6.79
N ALA A 80 -4.78 -2.53 -7.79
CA ALA A 80 -4.38 -1.95 -9.07
C ALA A 80 -3.94 -0.50 -8.90
N ILE A 81 -4.62 0.26 -8.06
CA ILE A 81 -4.27 1.66 -7.77
C ILE A 81 -2.90 1.73 -7.08
N ILE A 82 -2.66 0.87 -6.11
CA ILE A 82 -1.39 0.82 -5.40
C ILE A 82 -0.25 0.49 -6.37
N LEU A 83 -0.44 -0.52 -7.19
CA LEU A 83 0.57 -0.91 -8.16
C LEU A 83 0.82 0.18 -9.20
N ALA A 84 -0.24 0.81 -9.72
CA ALA A 84 -0.11 1.90 -10.67
C ALA A 84 0.68 3.06 -10.08
N THR A 85 0.42 3.39 -8.82
CA THR A 85 1.13 4.45 -8.11
C THR A 85 2.62 4.14 -8.06
N ALA A 86 2.98 2.91 -7.70
CA ALA A 86 4.38 2.50 -7.66
C ALA A 86 5.04 2.60 -9.02
N GLN A 87 4.39 2.10 -10.06
CA GLN A 87 4.96 2.09 -11.41
C GLN A 87 5.18 3.50 -11.96
N LEU A 88 4.18 4.38 -11.82
CA LEU A 88 4.26 5.72 -12.36
C LEU A 88 5.24 6.61 -11.61
N HIS A 89 5.48 6.33 -10.35
CA HIS A 89 6.46 7.05 -9.55
C HIS A 89 7.82 6.36 -9.50
N ARG A 90 7.98 5.27 -10.25
CA ARG A 90 9.23 4.49 -10.31
C ARG A 90 9.69 4.06 -8.93
N LEU A 91 8.75 3.56 -8.13
CA LEU A 91 9.00 3.06 -6.80
C LEU A 91 8.80 1.56 -6.76
N GLU A 92 9.57 0.88 -5.92
CA GLU A 92 9.29 -0.51 -5.62
C GLU A 92 8.08 -0.58 -4.69
N LEU A 93 7.16 -1.50 -4.99
CA LEU A 93 6.02 -1.75 -4.12
C LEU A 93 6.40 -2.81 -3.10
N ILE A 94 6.30 -2.45 -1.83
CA ILE A 94 6.51 -3.38 -0.73
C ILE A 94 5.13 -3.76 -0.18
N THR A 95 4.80 -5.03 -0.26
CA THR A 95 3.50 -5.53 0.19
C THR A 95 3.64 -6.93 0.78
N ARG A 96 2.77 -7.25 1.71
CA ARG A 96 2.64 -8.61 2.22
C ARG A 96 1.61 -9.42 1.44
N ASN A 97 0.89 -8.79 0.54
CA ASN A 97 -0.13 -9.46 -0.27
C ASN A 97 0.53 -10.13 -1.47
N THR A 98 1.30 -11.17 -1.20
CA THR A 98 2.02 -11.90 -2.26
C THR A 98 1.08 -12.68 -3.16
N LYS A 99 -0.08 -13.07 -2.64
CA LYS A 99 -1.05 -13.86 -3.39
C LYS A 99 -1.58 -13.11 -4.61
N ASP A 100 -1.98 -11.86 -4.41
CA ASP A 100 -2.59 -11.07 -5.50
C ASP A 100 -1.54 -10.47 -6.43
N PHE A 101 -0.30 -10.32 -5.98
CA PHE A 101 0.77 -9.71 -6.75
C PHE A 101 1.80 -10.70 -7.29
N THR A 102 1.49 -12.00 -7.27
CA THR A 102 2.42 -13.04 -7.74
C THR A 102 2.80 -12.82 -9.20
N GLY A 103 4.09 -12.82 -9.47
CA GLY A 103 4.60 -12.72 -10.84
C GLY A 103 4.61 -11.33 -11.43
N ILE A 104 4.29 -10.29 -10.65
CA ILE A 104 4.30 -8.92 -11.12
C ILE A 104 5.66 -8.27 -10.82
N PRO A 105 6.37 -7.74 -11.84
CA PRO A 105 7.65 -7.09 -11.62
C PRO A 105 7.54 -5.86 -10.73
N GLY A 106 8.58 -5.60 -9.94
CA GLY A 106 8.63 -4.41 -9.09
C GLY A 106 7.94 -4.55 -7.76
N VAL A 107 7.40 -5.72 -7.45
CA VAL A 107 6.75 -6.00 -6.16
C VAL A 107 7.73 -6.78 -5.29
N VAL A 108 7.91 -6.31 -4.07
CA VAL A 108 8.86 -6.90 -3.12
C VAL A 108 8.14 -7.23 -1.81
N THR A 109 8.46 -8.37 -1.25
CA THR A 109 8.01 -8.74 0.09
C THR A 109 9.09 -8.35 1.08
N PRO A 110 8.80 -7.49 2.06
CA PRO A 110 9.84 -6.94 2.94
C PRO A 110 10.49 -7.97 3.86
N TYR A 111 9.79 -9.06 4.11
CA TYR A 111 10.31 -10.17 4.93
C TYR A 111 9.47 -11.39 4.61
N GLU A 112 10.09 -12.55 4.85
CA GLU A 112 9.36 -13.79 4.65
C GLU A 112 8.24 -13.92 5.67
N ILE A 113 7.06 -14.25 5.17
CA ILE A 113 5.93 -14.55 6.02
C ILE A 113 6.00 -16.05 6.31
N HIS A 114 6.42 -16.39 7.49
CA HIS A 114 6.37 -17.78 7.91
C HIS A 114 4.98 -18.08 8.43
N PRO A 115 4.29 -19.03 7.84
CA PRO A 115 3.03 -19.49 8.41
C PRO A 115 3.35 -20.12 9.76
N GLU A 116 2.82 -19.54 10.79
CA GLU A 116 3.00 -20.07 12.13
C GLU A 116 1.80 -20.87 12.56
#